data_689e0850df88a6eae35e4b29746c13d3
#
_entry.id   689e0850df88a6eae35e4b29746c13d3
#
_cell.length_a   1.000
_cell.length_b   1.000
_cell.length_c   1.000
_cell.angle_alpha   90.00
_cell.angle_beta   90.00
_cell.angle_gamma   90.00
#
_symmetry.space_group_name_H-M   'P 1'
#
loop_
_entity.id
_entity.type
_entity.pdbx_description
1 polymer ?
#
loop_
_entity_poly.entity_id
_entity_poly.type
_entity_poly.pdbx_seq_one_letter_code
_entity_poly.pdbx_strand_id
1 'polypeptide(L)'
;MSHSMELNKERLSLSVRGTDVKLSALHRQGKLAPLVFLHGFGSTKEDYADVILYPEFAGRPVLVYDAPGCGETDCGDLSKISIPFLVDTALAALDHFGIEKFHLVGHSMGGLTSLMLAHTFPERILSFIDIEGNVAPEDCFLSRQIVSHRGDDDQHFFDEFINRTWHSPYFSSALYASSLRHKVRPGAVRGIFESMVELSDNGDLMKKFLALPFPRLFVYGEQNASLSYLKQLEDNGVELAEIPMSGHFPMYSNAPVMWERISKFVAQI
;
A
#
# COMPACT_ATOMS: atom_id res chain seq x y z
N MET A 1 -2.28 -12.30 -30.63
CA MET A 1 -1.46 -12.93 -29.59
C MET A 1 -2.26 -12.83 -28.29
N SER A 2 -2.60 -13.96 -27.70
CA SER A 2 -3.33 -13.99 -26.40
C SER A 2 -2.43 -13.32 -25.36
N HIS A 3 -2.82 -12.14 -24.88
CA HIS A 3 -2.19 -11.57 -23.68
C HIS A 3 -2.55 -12.50 -22.52
N SER A 4 -1.54 -13.02 -21.82
CA SER A 4 -1.78 -13.85 -20.65
C SER A 4 -2.64 -13.08 -19.65
N MET A 5 -3.81 -13.61 -19.36
CA MET A 5 -4.71 -13.09 -18.30
C MET A 5 -4.30 -13.62 -16.92
N GLU A 6 -3.12 -14.23 -16.81
CA GLU A 6 -2.65 -14.87 -15.60
C GLU A 6 -1.53 -14.08 -14.93
N LEU A 7 -1.56 -14.03 -13.61
CA LEU A 7 -0.45 -13.60 -12.78
C LEU A 7 0.41 -14.82 -12.42
N ASN A 8 1.71 -14.67 -12.62
CA ASN A 8 2.67 -15.68 -12.17
C ASN A 8 2.99 -15.44 -10.70
N LYS A 9 2.98 -16.50 -9.90
CA LYS A 9 3.44 -16.46 -8.52
C LYS A 9 4.91 -16.82 -8.47
N GLU A 10 5.68 -15.98 -7.80
CA GLU A 10 7.13 -16.19 -7.64
C GLU A 10 7.54 -15.95 -6.18
N ARG A 11 8.58 -16.68 -5.73
CA ARG A 11 9.17 -16.53 -4.41
C ARG A 11 10.63 -16.14 -4.55
N LEU A 12 10.96 -14.92 -4.12
CA LEU A 12 12.29 -14.34 -4.25
C LEU A 12 13.07 -14.49 -2.96
N SER A 13 14.38 -14.77 -3.08
CA SER A 13 15.30 -14.68 -1.95
C SER A 13 16.05 -13.35 -2.05
N LEU A 14 15.77 -12.44 -1.14
CA LEU A 14 16.36 -11.11 -1.08
C LEU A 14 17.13 -10.92 0.22
N SER A 15 18.14 -10.05 0.21
CA SER A 15 18.79 -9.55 1.43
C SER A 15 18.49 -8.07 1.57
N VAL A 16 17.73 -7.68 2.60
CA VAL A 16 17.31 -6.32 2.87
C VAL A 16 17.94 -5.88 4.19
N ARG A 17 18.79 -4.86 4.16
CA ARG A 17 19.52 -4.38 5.35
C ARG A 17 20.20 -5.50 6.13
N GLY A 18 20.75 -6.51 5.43
CA GLY A 18 21.39 -7.66 6.04
C GLY A 18 20.42 -8.66 6.69
N THR A 19 19.14 -8.58 6.38
CA THR A 19 18.11 -9.53 6.81
C THR A 19 17.63 -10.33 5.60
N ASP A 20 17.54 -11.64 5.75
CA ASP A 20 17.01 -12.52 4.71
C ASP A 20 15.49 -12.36 4.61
N VAL A 21 15.00 -12.11 3.40
CA VAL A 21 13.57 -11.99 3.08
C VAL A 21 13.24 -12.97 1.96
N LYS A 22 12.28 -13.85 2.20
CA LYS A 22 11.68 -14.69 1.15
C LYS A 22 10.37 -14.05 0.71
N LEU A 23 10.46 -13.17 -0.27
CA LEU A 23 9.35 -12.36 -0.74
C LEU A 23 8.42 -13.18 -1.64
N SER A 24 7.13 -13.19 -1.35
CA SER A 24 6.10 -13.80 -2.21
C SER A 24 5.47 -12.73 -3.09
N ALA A 25 5.56 -12.90 -4.41
CA ALA A 25 5.09 -11.92 -5.40
C ALA A 25 4.13 -12.55 -6.42
N LEU A 26 3.23 -11.72 -6.93
CA LEU A 26 2.48 -11.96 -8.16
C LEU A 26 2.97 -10.96 -9.21
N HIS A 27 3.26 -11.44 -10.41
CA HIS A 27 3.71 -10.58 -11.49
C HIS A 27 3.16 -11.02 -12.85
N ARG A 28 3.09 -10.06 -13.76
CA ARG A 28 2.76 -10.27 -15.17
C ARG A 28 3.72 -9.47 -16.03
N GLN A 29 4.20 -10.09 -17.08
CA GLN A 29 5.01 -9.41 -18.11
C GLN A 29 4.12 -8.64 -19.08
N GLY A 30 4.69 -7.61 -19.71
CA GLY A 30 4.00 -6.82 -20.72
C GLY A 30 4.94 -5.88 -21.45
N LYS A 31 4.38 -5.01 -22.31
CA LYS A 31 5.15 -4.06 -23.13
C LYS A 31 4.93 -2.60 -22.75
N LEU A 32 3.90 -2.33 -21.97
CA LEU A 32 3.58 -0.98 -21.48
C LEU A 32 4.36 -0.69 -20.19
N ALA A 33 4.26 0.53 -19.70
CA ALA A 33 4.86 0.89 -18.42
C ALA A 33 4.24 0.07 -17.26
N PRO A 34 5.07 -0.47 -16.35
CA PRO A 34 4.60 -1.31 -15.26
C PRO A 34 3.69 -0.59 -14.26
N LEU A 35 2.77 -1.36 -13.64
CA LEU A 35 2.07 -1.00 -12.41
C LEU A 35 2.70 -1.79 -11.25
N VAL A 36 3.10 -1.08 -10.21
CA VAL A 36 3.67 -1.65 -8.99
C VAL A 36 2.78 -1.30 -7.81
N PHE A 37 2.34 -2.32 -7.07
CA PHE A 37 1.41 -2.16 -5.96
C PHE A 37 2.08 -2.46 -4.63
N LEU A 38 1.96 -1.54 -3.68
CA LEU A 38 2.35 -1.70 -2.29
C LEU A 38 1.09 -1.69 -1.41
N HIS A 39 0.77 -2.85 -0.85
CA HIS A 39 -0.46 -3.03 -0.08
C HIS A 39 -0.38 -2.45 1.34
N GLY A 40 -1.53 -2.22 1.96
CA GLY A 40 -1.68 -1.75 3.32
C GLY A 40 -1.37 -2.82 4.38
N PHE A 41 -1.25 -2.41 5.63
CA PHE A 41 -1.09 -3.34 6.75
C PHE A 41 -2.25 -4.34 6.79
N GLY A 42 -1.96 -5.62 6.92
CA GLY A 42 -2.97 -6.67 6.96
C GLY A 42 -3.64 -7.02 5.63
N SER A 43 -3.22 -6.40 4.55
CA SER A 43 -3.52 -6.80 3.17
C SER A 43 -2.49 -7.80 2.65
N THR A 44 -2.72 -8.34 1.46
CA THR A 44 -1.79 -9.21 0.73
C THR A 44 -1.81 -8.88 -0.76
N LYS A 45 -0.89 -9.48 -1.51
CA LYS A 45 -0.79 -9.33 -2.96
C LYS A 45 -2.08 -9.73 -3.70
N GLU A 46 -2.87 -10.62 -3.12
CA GLU A 46 -4.13 -11.07 -3.71
C GLU A 46 -5.20 -9.96 -3.77
N ASP A 47 -5.10 -8.94 -2.91
CA ASP A 47 -6.06 -7.83 -2.87
C ASP A 47 -6.03 -6.96 -4.14
N TYR A 48 -5.01 -7.11 -4.99
CA TYR A 48 -4.87 -6.42 -6.29
C TYR A 48 -4.81 -7.39 -7.48
N ALA A 49 -5.00 -8.69 -7.24
CA ALA A 49 -4.90 -9.69 -8.30
C ALA A 49 -6.00 -9.56 -9.35
N ASP A 50 -7.14 -8.98 -8.99
CA ASP A 50 -8.27 -8.73 -9.88
C ASP A 50 -7.99 -7.66 -10.97
N VAL A 51 -6.88 -6.92 -10.89
CA VAL A 51 -6.44 -5.97 -11.95
C VAL A 51 -6.40 -6.62 -13.34
N ILE A 52 -6.17 -7.94 -13.41
CA ILE A 52 -6.14 -8.68 -14.68
C ILE A 52 -7.51 -8.83 -15.34
N LEU A 53 -8.60 -8.64 -14.59
CA LEU A 53 -9.96 -8.71 -15.08
C LEU A 53 -10.40 -7.44 -15.82
N TYR A 54 -9.62 -6.38 -15.71
CA TYR A 54 -9.92 -5.07 -16.30
C TYR A 54 -9.13 -4.89 -17.61
N PRO A 55 -9.82 -4.86 -18.77
CA PRO A 55 -9.19 -4.76 -20.08
C PRO A 55 -8.29 -3.55 -20.27
N GLU A 56 -8.56 -2.47 -19.54
CA GLU A 56 -7.79 -1.23 -19.57
C GLU A 56 -6.33 -1.42 -19.15
N PHE A 57 -6.05 -2.46 -18.36
CA PHE A 57 -4.69 -2.83 -17.95
C PHE A 57 -4.07 -3.95 -18.80
N ALA A 58 -4.75 -4.36 -19.90
CA ALA A 58 -4.24 -5.41 -20.76
C ALA A 58 -2.86 -5.04 -21.35
N GLY A 59 -1.92 -5.99 -21.36
CA GLY A 59 -0.57 -5.80 -21.88
C GLY A 59 0.36 -4.96 -21.01
N ARG A 60 -0.09 -4.46 -19.85
CA ARG A 60 0.72 -3.72 -18.88
C ARG A 60 1.36 -4.70 -17.89
N PRO A 61 2.68 -4.64 -17.66
CA PRO A 61 3.31 -5.40 -16.60
C PRO A 61 2.70 -5.03 -15.24
N VAL A 62 2.60 -6.02 -14.36
CA VAL A 62 2.10 -5.85 -12.99
C VAL A 62 3.09 -6.50 -12.04
N LEU A 63 3.39 -5.84 -10.95
CA LEU A 63 4.10 -6.38 -9.80
C LEU A 63 3.33 -6.02 -8.53
N VAL A 64 3.00 -7.03 -7.76
CA VAL A 64 2.51 -6.89 -6.39
C VAL A 64 3.12 -8.00 -5.53
N TYR A 65 3.47 -7.70 -4.30
CA TYR A 65 4.07 -8.68 -3.39
C TYR A 65 3.55 -8.51 -1.97
N ASP A 66 3.64 -9.56 -1.17
CA ASP A 66 3.37 -9.46 0.26
C ASP A 66 4.51 -8.73 0.96
N ALA A 67 4.21 -7.61 1.60
CA ALA A 67 5.17 -6.88 2.40
C ALA A 67 5.74 -7.77 3.53
N PRO A 68 7.02 -7.63 3.91
CA PRO A 68 7.56 -8.30 5.09
C PRO A 68 6.67 -8.14 6.31
N GLY A 69 6.41 -9.23 7.01
CA GLY A 69 5.45 -9.29 8.12
C GLY A 69 4.00 -9.56 7.70
N CYS A 70 3.71 -9.64 6.40
CA CYS A 70 2.38 -9.94 5.86
C CYS A 70 2.39 -11.15 4.92
N GLY A 71 1.21 -11.76 4.77
CA GLY A 71 0.93 -12.81 3.79
C GLY A 71 1.89 -14.00 3.86
N GLU A 72 2.43 -14.39 2.71
CA GLU A 72 3.33 -15.52 2.56
C GLU A 72 4.82 -15.12 2.55
N THR A 73 5.13 -13.84 2.74
CA THR A 73 6.52 -13.38 2.84
C THR A 73 7.12 -13.74 4.19
N ASP A 74 8.26 -14.44 4.18
CA ASP A 74 9.04 -14.69 5.37
C ASP A 74 10.12 -13.62 5.53
N CYS A 75 10.37 -13.21 6.77
CA CYS A 75 11.45 -12.29 7.14
C CYS A 75 12.23 -12.87 8.32
N GLY A 76 13.55 -12.95 8.20
CA GLY A 76 14.41 -13.56 9.20
C GLY A 76 14.45 -12.82 10.54
N ASP A 77 14.09 -11.54 10.56
CA ASP A 77 14.01 -10.72 11.78
C ASP A 77 12.84 -9.73 11.66
N LEU A 78 11.70 -10.06 12.27
CA LEU A 78 10.49 -9.25 12.24
C LEU A 78 10.66 -7.91 12.97
N SER A 79 11.56 -7.83 13.95
CA SER A 79 11.78 -6.61 14.74
C SER A 79 12.41 -5.46 13.94
N LYS A 80 13.03 -5.77 12.80
CA LYS A 80 13.63 -4.76 11.89
C LYS A 80 12.64 -4.15 10.92
N ILE A 81 11.43 -4.71 10.83
CA ILE A 81 10.44 -4.23 9.86
C ILE A 81 9.92 -2.87 10.30
N SER A 82 10.05 -1.91 9.40
CA SER A 82 9.66 -0.50 9.55
C SER A 82 9.39 0.08 8.17
N ILE A 83 8.81 1.25 8.06
CA ILE A 83 8.58 1.88 6.74
C ILE A 83 9.89 2.00 5.92
N PRO A 84 11.04 2.46 6.49
CA PRO A 84 12.30 2.44 5.75
C PRO A 84 12.77 1.05 5.30
N PHE A 85 12.49 -0.01 6.08
CA PHE A 85 12.77 -1.39 5.67
C PHE A 85 11.89 -1.83 4.51
N LEU A 86 10.59 -1.43 4.50
CA LEU A 86 9.66 -1.71 3.42
C LEU A 86 10.05 -0.98 2.12
N VAL A 87 10.57 0.24 2.21
CA VAL A 87 11.12 0.98 1.06
C VAL A 87 12.29 0.22 0.43
N ASP A 88 13.25 -0.25 1.23
CA ASP A 88 14.40 -1.00 0.73
C ASP A 88 13.97 -2.38 0.18
N THR A 89 12.92 -2.98 0.75
CA THR A 89 12.31 -4.20 0.20
C THR A 89 11.71 -3.94 -1.19
N ALA A 90 11.01 -2.83 -1.35
CA ALA A 90 10.45 -2.44 -2.65
C ALA A 90 11.55 -2.26 -3.71
N LEU A 91 12.63 -1.57 -3.36
CA LEU A 91 13.78 -1.39 -4.26
C LEU A 91 14.39 -2.72 -4.67
N ALA A 92 14.63 -3.61 -3.70
CA ALA A 92 15.19 -4.93 -3.99
C ALA A 92 14.29 -5.78 -4.90
N ALA A 93 12.97 -5.70 -4.72
CA ALA A 93 12.01 -6.36 -5.60
C ALA A 93 11.99 -5.75 -7.01
N LEU A 94 11.97 -4.43 -7.12
CA LEU A 94 12.03 -3.73 -8.40
C LEU A 94 13.29 -4.07 -9.20
N ASP A 95 14.44 -4.10 -8.52
CA ASP A 95 15.73 -4.44 -9.14
C ASP A 95 15.77 -5.90 -9.60
N HIS A 96 15.20 -6.83 -8.80
CA HIS A 96 15.08 -8.23 -9.20
C HIS A 96 14.28 -8.42 -10.48
N PHE A 97 13.15 -7.68 -10.64
CA PHE A 97 12.32 -7.75 -11.84
C PHE A 97 12.79 -6.85 -12.98
N GLY A 98 13.88 -6.10 -12.81
CA GLY A 98 14.41 -5.17 -13.82
C GLY A 98 13.45 -4.02 -14.14
N ILE A 99 12.63 -3.60 -13.16
CA ILE A 99 11.66 -2.52 -13.31
C ILE A 99 12.34 -1.19 -12.98
N GLU A 100 12.69 -0.43 -14.02
CA GLU A 100 13.38 0.87 -13.86
C GLU A 100 12.41 2.03 -13.66
N LYS A 101 11.35 2.10 -14.49
CA LYS A 101 10.32 3.15 -14.44
C LYS A 101 8.93 2.54 -14.38
N PHE A 102 8.06 3.05 -13.52
CA PHE A 102 6.75 2.47 -13.26
C PHE A 102 5.74 3.48 -12.73
N HIS A 103 4.46 3.14 -12.85
CA HIS A 103 3.37 3.77 -12.09
C HIS A 103 3.30 3.09 -10.73
N LEU A 104 3.34 3.88 -9.67
CA LEU A 104 3.34 3.40 -8.29
C LEU A 104 1.94 3.53 -7.70
N VAL A 105 1.43 2.45 -7.12
CA VAL A 105 0.14 2.41 -6.42
C VAL A 105 0.38 1.96 -4.99
N GLY A 106 0.00 2.76 -4.02
CA GLY A 106 0.16 2.43 -2.61
C GLY A 106 -1.14 2.59 -1.84
N HIS A 107 -1.43 1.68 -0.92
CA HIS A 107 -2.57 1.77 -0.02
C HIS A 107 -2.11 1.85 1.43
N SER A 108 -2.64 2.83 2.19
CA SER A 108 -2.40 2.95 3.63
C SER A 108 -0.90 2.89 4.00
N MET A 109 -0.43 1.91 4.78
CA MET A 109 0.99 1.64 5.04
C MET A 109 1.82 1.57 3.74
N GLY A 110 1.29 0.90 2.71
CA GLY A 110 1.90 0.85 1.38
C GLY A 110 1.91 2.22 0.69
N GLY A 111 0.92 3.08 0.93
CA GLY A 111 0.88 4.48 0.49
C GLY A 111 2.01 5.30 1.10
N LEU A 112 2.21 5.21 2.42
CA LEU A 112 3.34 5.86 3.08
C LEU A 112 4.69 5.32 2.58
N THR A 113 4.81 3.99 2.42
CA THR A 113 6.01 3.37 1.84
C THR A 113 6.27 3.91 0.44
N SER A 114 5.21 4.02 -0.38
CA SER A 114 5.26 4.57 -1.74
C SER A 114 5.66 6.02 -1.77
N LEU A 115 5.11 6.86 -0.87
CA LEU A 115 5.51 8.26 -0.76
C LEU A 115 6.99 8.40 -0.44
N MET A 116 7.51 7.62 0.51
CA MET A 116 8.93 7.65 0.86
C MET A 116 9.83 7.16 -0.28
N LEU A 117 9.41 6.11 -0.99
CA LEU A 117 10.09 5.61 -2.19
C LEU A 117 10.12 6.67 -3.30
N ALA A 118 8.96 7.25 -3.62
CA ALA A 118 8.78 8.25 -4.67
C ALA A 118 9.54 9.55 -4.38
N HIS A 119 9.61 9.97 -3.11
CA HIS A 119 10.38 11.13 -2.71
C HIS A 119 11.90 10.91 -2.82
N THR A 120 12.36 9.68 -2.56
CA THR A 120 13.79 9.35 -2.57
C THR A 120 14.31 9.05 -3.99
N PHE A 121 13.46 8.45 -4.85
CA PHE A 121 13.82 8.03 -6.21
C PHE A 121 12.80 8.53 -7.25
N PRO A 122 12.60 9.85 -7.34
CA PRO A 122 11.54 10.43 -8.20
C PRO A 122 11.74 10.12 -9.69
N GLU A 123 12.98 9.88 -10.13
CA GLU A 123 13.31 9.55 -11.51
C GLU A 123 12.79 8.17 -11.97
N ARG A 124 12.46 7.30 -11.03
CA ARG A 124 11.87 5.97 -11.30
C ARG A 124 10.35 6.01 -11.44
N ILE A 125 9.69 7.07 -11.00
CA ILE A 125 8.23 7.14 -10.88
C ILE A 125 7.63 7.90 -12.07
N LEU A 126 6.71 7.26 -12.78
CA LEU A 126 5.92 7.87 -13.86
C LEU A 126 4.70 8.61 -13.31
N SER A 127 4.04 8.03 -12.32
CA SER A 127 2.95 8.63 -11.56
C SER A 127 2.77 7.92 -10.22
N PHE A 128 2.15 8.59 -9.27
CA PHE A 128 1.82 8.01 -7.97
C PHE A 128 0.32 8.06 -7.70
N ILE A 129 -0.25 6.90 -7.44
CA ILE A 129 -1.62 6.70 -7.01
C ILE A 129 -1.60 6.31 -5.54
N ASP A 130 -2.07 7.21 -4.69
CA ASP A 130 -2.14 7.01 -3.24
C ASP A 130 -3.57 6.70 -2.83
N ILE A 131 -3.81 5.48 -2.37
CA ILE A 131 -5.11 5.02 -1.88
C ILE A 131 -5.11 5.15 -0.36
N GLU A 132 -5.60 6.28 0.15
CA GLU A 132 -5.66 6.58 1.59
C GLU A 132 -4.35 6.28 2.34
N GLY A 133 -3.21 6.59 1.73
CA GLY A 133 -1.91 6.55 2.40
C GLY A 133 -1.71 7.74 3.33
N ASN A 134 -0.73 7.62 4.21
CA ASN A 134 -0.43 8.69 5.16
C ASN A 134 0.24 9.89 4.47
N VAL A 135 -0.42 11.03 4.51
CA VAL A 135 0.11 12.34 4.06
C VAL A 135 0.07 13.38 5.16
N ALA A 136 -0.63 13.10 6.26
CA ALA A 136 -0.77 14.00 7.41
C ALA A 136 -0.74 13.22 8.75
N PRO A 137 -0.47 13.88 9.90
CA PRO A 137 -0.49 13.24 11.21
C PRO A 137 -1.84 12.59 11.57
N GLU A 138 -2.96 13.13 11.09
CA GLU A 138 -4.31 12.59 11.35
C GLU A 138 -4.53 11.19 10.79
N ASP A 139 -3.79 10.79 9.74
CA ASP A 139 -3.88 9.47 9.13
C ASP A 139 -3.37 8.34 10.05
N CYS A 140 -2.64 8.69 11.11
CA CYS A 140 -2.14 7.75 12.11
C CYS A 140 -3.12 7.44 13.25
N PHE A 141 -4.42 7.68 13.08
CA PHE A 141 -5.40 7.43 14.14
C PHE A 141 -5.32 6.02 14.72
N LEU A 142 -5.28 5.01 13.86
CA LEU A 142 -5.14 3.61 14.25
C LEU A 142 -3.74 3.30 14.78
N SER A 143 -2.71 3.73 14.07
CA SER A 143 -1.31 3.46 14.41
C SER A 143 -0.96 3.99 15.80
N ARG A 144 -1.46 5.18 16.16
CA ARG A 144 -1.25 5.76 17.49
C ARG A 144 -1.87 4.93 18.62
N GLN A 145 -3.02 4.32 18.40
CA GLN A 145 -3.64 3.44 19.40
C GLN A 145 -2.74 2.23 19.67
N ILE A 146 -2.09 1.70 18.65
CA ILE A 146 -1.16 0.58 18.76
C ILE A 146 0.12 1.01 19.50
N VAL A 147 0.72 2.13 19.11
CA VAL A 147 1.94 2.65 19.72
C VAL A 147 1.73 3.08 21.17
N SER A 148 0.56 3.62 21.50
CA SER A 148 0.24 4.04 22.88
C SER A 148 -0.11 2.88 23.83
N HIS A 149 -0.33 1.69 23.31
CA HIS A 149 -0.59 0.52 24.15
C HIS A 149 0.68 0.11 24.92
N ARG A 150 0.61 0.16 26.25
CA ARG A 150 1.75 -0.11 27.16
C ARG A 150 1.77 -1.54 27.71
N GLY A 151 1.00 -2.45 27.13
CA GLY A 151 0.97 -3.86 27.53
C GLY A 151 2.18 -4.62 26.96
N ASP A 152 2.69 -5.59 27.69
CA ASP A 152 3.79 -6.46 27.25
C ASP A 152 3.30 -7.59 26.31
N ASP A 153 2.01 -7.67 26.04
CA ASP A 153 1.38 -8.71 25.22
C ASP A 153 0.87 -8.12 23.88
N ASP A 154 1.77 -8.10 22.91
CA ASP A 154 1.46 -7.67 21.53
C ASP A 154 0.36 -8.53 20.90
N GLN A 155 0.24 -9.81 21.31
CA GLN A 155 -0.80 -10.71 20.79
C GLN A 155 -2.17 -10.34 21.32
N HIS A 156 -2.30 -10.06 22.61
CA HIS A 156 -3.57 -9.63 23.21
C HIS A 156 -4.07 -8.32 22.58
N PHE A 157 -3.16 -7.36 22.43
CA PHE A 157 -3.48 -6.10 21.75
C PHE A 157 -3.96 -6.32 20.32
N PHE A 158 -3.27 -7.18 19.57
CA PHE A 158 -3.64 -7.50 18.18
C PHE A 158 -5.02 -8.18 18.11
N ASP A 159 -5.33 -9.05 19.06
CA ASP A 159 -6.63 -9.70 19.17
C ASP A 159 -7.77 -8.71 19.49
N GLU A 160 -7.55 -7.75 20.38
CA GLU A 160 -8.51 -6.67 20.65
C GLU A 160 -8.71 -5.77 19.43
N PHE A 161 -7.64 -5.44 18.72
CA PHE A 161 -7.70 -4.68 17.47
C PHE A 161 -8.57 -5.40 16.43
N ILE A 162 -8.33 -6.69 16.20
CA ILE A 162 -9.12 -7.50 15.27
C ILE A 162 -10.60 -7.49 15.69
N ASN A 163 -10.88 -7.70 16.97
CA ASN A 163 -12.24 -7.75 17.49
C ASN A 163 -12.98 -6.42 17.28
N ARG A 164 -12.35 -5.28 17.58
CA ARG A 164 -12.94 -3.95 17.35
C ARG A 164 -13.22 -3.69 15.88
N THR A 165 -12.26 -4.04 15.01
CA THR A 165 -12.38 -3.85 13.57
C THR A 165 -13.46 -4.76 12.97
N TRP A 166 -13.61 -5.98 13.47
CA TRP A 166 -14.68 -6.91 13.09
C TRP A 166 -16.07 -6.35 13.40
N HIS A 167 -16.23 -5.67 14.52
CA HIS A 167 -17.51 -5.08 14.95
C HIS A 167 -17.70 -3.64 14.41
N SER A 168 -16.84 -3.18 13.52
CA SER A 168 -17.05 -1.90 12.83
C SER A 168 -18.36 -1.92 12.04
N PRO A 169 -19.09 -0.79 11.98
CA PRO A 169 -20.32 -0.71 11.16
C PRO A 169 -20.04 -0.81 9.66
N TYR A 170 -18.78 -0.77 9.24
CA TYR A 170 -18.40 -0.80 7.83
C TYR A 170 -18.05 -2.23 7.39
N PHE A 171 -18.76 -2.71 6.38
CA PHE A 171 -18.56 -4.04 5.82
C PHE A 171 -17.11 -4.33 5.42
N SER A 172 -16.45 -3.38 4.76
CA SER A 172 -15.06 -3.54 4.32
C SER A 172 -14.08 -3.69 5.49
N SER A 173 -14.33 -3.04 6.63
CA SER A 173 -13.53 -3.21 7.85
C SER A 173 -13.71 -4.61 8.45
N ALA A 174 -14.94 -5.11 8.48
CA ALA A 174 -15.21 -6.47 8.96
C ALA A 174 -14.56 -7.52 8.05
N LEU A 175 -14.65 -7.34 6.73
CA LEU A 175 -14.00 -8.22 5.76
C LEU A 175 -12.48 -8.22 5.93
N TYR A 176 -11.86 -7.06 6.10
CA TYR A 176 -10.45 -6.92 6.41
C TYR A 176 -10.07 -7.67 7.70
N ALA A 177 -10.82 -7.44 8.78
CA ALA A 177 -10.55 -8.07 10.08
C ALA A 177 -10.66 -9.60 10.05
N SER A 178 -11.52 -10.16 9.19
CA SER A 178 -11.79 -11.60 9.10
C SER A 178 -10.54 -12.46 8.83
N SER A 179 -9.55 -11.90 8.18
CA SER A 179 -8.34 -12.61 7.75
C SER A 179 -7.06 -12.13 8.40
N LEU A 180 -7.09 -11.09 9.24
CA LEU A 180 -5.89 -10.47 9.82
C LEU A 180 -5.00 -11.47 10.56
N ARG A 181 -5.56 -12.41 11.33
CA ARG A 181 -4.80 -13.43 12.07
C ARG A 181 -3.94 -14.31 11.16
N HIS A 182 -4.35 -14.48 9.91
CA HIS A 182 -3.66 -15.30 8.93
C HIS A 182 -2.71 -14.50 8.06
N LYS A 183 -2.96 -13.19 7.94
CA LYS A 183 -2.23 -12.30 7.05
C LYS A 183 -1.06 -11.57 7.73
N VAL A 184 -1.06 -11.41 9.05
CA VAL A 184 -0.10 -10.59 9.78
C VAL A 184 0.73 -11.44 10.75
N ARG A 185 2.03 -11.13 10.81
CA ARG A 185 2.97 -11.66 11.84
C ARG A 185 3.01 -10.66 12.99
N PRO A 186 2.54 -11.01 14.21
CA PRO A 186 2.48 -10.08 15.34
C PRO A 186 3.79 -9.36 15.64
N GLY A 187 4.93 -10.05 15.52
CA GLY A 187 6.25 -9.46 15.75
C GLY A 187 6.65 -8.31 14.81
N ALA A 188 5.93 -8.10 13.70
CA ALA A 188 6.17 -6.99 12.78
C ALA A 188 5.34 -5.74 13.12
N VAL A 189 4.27 -5.88 13.91
CA VAL A 189 3.24 -4.86 14.13
C VAL A 189 3.84 -3.59 14.72
N ARG A 190 4.57 -3.72 15.83
CA ARG A 190 5.10 -2.58 16.58
C ARG A 190 6.04 -1.73 15.73
N GLY A 191 7.05 -2.33 15.09
CA GLY A 191 8.04 -1.61 14.30
C GLY A 191 7.44 -0.87 13.10
N ILE A 192 6.44 -1.48 12.44
CA ILE A 192 5.69 -0.82 11.35
C ILE A 192 4.98 0.42 11.89
N PHE A 193 4.17 0.29 12.93
CA PHE A 193 3.34 1.39 13.39
C PHE A 193 4.12 2.49 14.11
N GLU A 194 5.19 2.18 14.85
CA GLU A 194 6.08 3.19 15.42
C GLU A 194 6.72 4.03 14.32
N SER A 195 7.22 3.39 13.24
CA SER A 195 7.79 4.13 12.11
C SER A 195 6.74 4.91 11.30
N MET A 196 5.49 4.43 11.20
CA MET A 196 4.39 5.18 10.59
C MET A 196 4.09 6.47 11.37
N VAL A 197 3.95 6.36 12.70
CA VAL A 197 3.68 7.51 13.57
C VAL A 197 4.84 8.52 13.50
N GLU A 198 6.07 8.04 13.63
CA GLU A 198 7.26 8.90 13.57
C GLU A 198 7.34 9.69 12.26
N LEU A 199 7.13 9.01 11.13
CA LEU A 199 7.15 9.68 9.82
C LEU A 199 5.98 10.63 9.63
N SER A 200 4.79 10.27 10.11
CA SER A 200 3.60 11.14 9.97
C SER A 200 3.69 12.40 10.82
N ASP A 201 4.34 12.32 11.99
CA ASP A 201 4.51 13.47 12.90
C ASP A 201 5.69 14.37 12.51
N ASN A 202 6.80 13.78 12.09
CA ASN A 202 8.08 14.47 11.94
C ASN A 202 8.62 14.45 10.50
N GLY A 203 7.97 13.74 9.59
CA GLY A 203 8.48 13.51 8.24
C GLY A 203 8.07 14.54 7.19
N ASP A 204 7.32 15.60 7.53
CA ASP A 204 6.82 16.59 6.57
C ASP A 204 6.10 15.95 5.36
N LEU A 205 5.28 14.92 5.59
CA LEU A 205 4.73 14.07 4.53
C LEU A 205 3.94 14.86 3.48
N MET A 206 3.07 15.79 3.90
CA MET A 206 2.32 16.64 2.98
C MET A 206 3.24 17.44 2.06
N LYS A 207 4.29 18.04 2.61
CA LYS A 207 5.27 18.78 1.82
C LYS A 207 5.99 17.87 0.82
N LYS A 208 6.38 16.66 1.24
CA LYS A 208 7.00 15.67 0.35
C LYS A 208 6.05 15.26 -0.78
N PHE A 209 4.79 14.95 -0.44
CA PHE A 209 3.78 14.55 -1.42
C PHE A 209 3.51 15.64 -2.45
N LEU A 210 3.35 16.89 -2.01
CA LEU A 210 3.09 18.02 -2.89
C LEU A 210 4.30 18.38 -3.77
N ALA A 211 5.53 18.08 -3.33
CA ALA A 211 6.77 18.36 -4.06
C ALA A 211 7.12 17.31 -5.13
N LEU A 212 6.38 16.21 -5.23
CA LEU A 212 6.64 15.17 -6.24
C LEU A 212 6.48 15.72 -7.66
N PRO A 213 7.43 15.49 -8.58
CA PRO A 213 7.49 16.17 -9.87
C PRO A 213 6.66 15.50 -11.00
N PHE A 214 5.85 14.52 -10.68
CA PHE A 214 5.05 13.73 -11.61
C PHE A 214 3.56 13.76 -11.23
N PRO A 215 2.64 13.31 -12.11
CA PRO A 215 1.21 13.24 -11.83
C PRO A 215 0.88 12.42 -10.57
N ARG A 216 -0.04 12.92 -9.76
CA ARG A 216 -0.48 12.29 -8.50
C ARG A 216 -1.99 12.18 -8.47
N LEU A 217 -2.48 11.02 -8.06
CA LEU A 217 -3.88 10.75 -7.79
C LEU A 217 -4.02 10.35 -6.32
N PHE A 218 -4.89 11.02 -5.58
CA PHE A 218 -5.28 10.60 -4.23
C PHE A 218 -6.68 9.99 -4.28
N VAL A 219 -6.78 8.70 -3.94
CA VAL A 219 -8.02 7.93 -3.93
C VAL A 219 -8.51 7.80 -2.50
N TYR A 220 -9.76 8.11 -2.24
CA TYR A 220 -10.37 7.99 -0.92
C TYR A 220 -11.82 7.50 -1.01
N GLY A 221 -12.28 6.82 0.05
CA GLY A 221 -13.66 6.42 0.13
C GLY A 221 -14.59 7.57 0.55
N GLU A 222 -15.84 7.56 0.07
CA GLU A 222 -16.89 8.53 0.41
C GLU A 222 -16.99 8.76 1.94
N GLN A 223 -16.79 7.72 2.77
CA GLN A 223 -16.82 7.83 4.21
C GLN A 223 -15.71 8.72 4.79
N ASN A 224 -14.65 8.95 4.04
CA ASN A 224 -13.49 9.75 4.40
C ASN A 224 -13.45 11.11 3.66
N ALA A 225 -14.56 11.54 3.05
CA ALA A 225 -14.67 12.81 2.35
C ALA A 225 -14.48 14.05 3.26
N SER A 226 -14.44 13.87 4.57
CA SER A 226 -14.18 14.92 5.57
C SER A 226 -12.71 15.07 5.96
N LEU A 227 -11.78 14.34 5.35
CA LEU A 227 -10.34 14.51 5.58
C LEU A 227 -9.92 15.97 5.34
N SER A 228 -9.25 16.55 6.31
CA SER A 228 -9.02 18.01 6.39
C SER A 228 -8.15 18.55 5.25
N TYR A 229 -7.31 17.70 4.66
CA TYR A 229 -6.31 18.07 3.67
C TYR A 229 -6.74 17.87 2.21
N LEU A 230 -7.92 17.30 1.92
CA LEU A 230 -8.34 17.03 0.52
C LEU A 230 -8.32 18.30 -0.33
N LYS A 231 -8.85 19.41 0.21
CA LYS A 231 -8.80 20.69 -0.51
C LYS A 231 -7.37 21.18 -0.75
N GLN A 232 -6.47 20.98 0.19
CA GLN A 232 -5.06 21.34 0.01
C GLN A 232 -4.41 20.51 -1.11
N LEU A 233 -4.73 19.23 -1.21
CA LEU A 233 -4.25 18.37 -2.30
C LEU A 233 -4.74 18.89 -3.65
N GLU A 234 -6.04 19.14 -3.78
CA GLU A 234 -6.67 19.65 -5.00
C GLU A 234 -6.08 21.01 -5.43
N ASP A 235 -5.97 21.97 -4.49
CA ASP A 235 -5.41 23.30 -4.73
C ASP A 235 -3.93 23.25 -5.19
N ASN A 236 -3.23 22.13 -4.94
CA ASN A 236 -1.84 21.90 -5.36
C ASN A 236 -1.72 20.91 -6.53
N GLY A 237 -2.80 20.71 -7.30
CA GLY A 237 -2.80 19.98 -8.55
C GLY A 237 -2.72 18.45 -8.39
N VAL A 238 -3.10 17.92 -7.24
CA VAL A 238 -3.33 16.49 -7.06
C VAL A 238 -4.74 16.15 -7.56
N GLU A 239 -4.86 15.17 -8.44
CA GLU A 239 -6.17 14.66 -8.84
C GLU A 239 -6.82 13.92 -7.66
N LEU A 240 -8.09 14.15 -7.40
CA LEU A 240 -8.85 13.48 -6.34
C LEU A 240 -9.83 12.49 -6.95
N ALA A 241 -9.92 11.29 -6.37
CA ALA A 241 -10.91 10.29 -6.75
C ALA A 241 -11.67 9.76 -5.54
N GLU A 242 -12.89 10.26 -5.35
CA GLU A 242 -13.83 9.70 -4.38
C GLU A 242 -14.40 8.37 -4.89
N ILE A 243 -14.39 7.35 -4.04
CA ILE A 243 -14.99 6.05 -4.33
C ILE A 243 -16.29 5.91 -3.54
N PRO A 244 -17.44 5.87 -4.25
CA PRO A 244 -18.75 5.78 -3.60
C PRO A 244 -18.90 4.51 -2.77
N MET A 245 -19.65 4.59 -1.68
CA MET A 245 -19.97 3.48 -0.77
C MET A 245 -18.72 2.80 -0.19
N SER A 246 -17.61 3.51 -0.12
CA SER A 246 -16.33 3.01 0.36
C SER A 246 -15.81 3.82 1.54
N GLY A 247 -15.00 3.17 2.36
CA GLY A 247 -14.12 3.77 3.35
C GLY A 247 -12.69 3.42 3.01
N HIS A 248 -11.89 3.11 4.04
CA HIS A 248 -10.44 2.87 3.92
C HIS A 248 -10.03 1.70 2.99
N PHE A 249 -10.98 0.84 2.59
CA PHE A 249 -10.70 -0.35 1.78
C PHE A 249 -11.55 -0.36 0.48
N PRO A 250 -11.31 0.54 -0.47
CA PRO A 250 -12.08 0.59 -1.71
C PRO A 250 -11.92 -0.69 -2.55
N MET A 251 -10.79 -1.39 -2.46
CA MET A 251 -10.57 -2.69 -3.10
C MET A 251 -11.55 -3.77 -2.63
N TYR A 252 -12.12 -3.64 -1.42
CA TYR A 252 -13.12 -4.58 -0.90
C TYR A 252 -14.56 -4.10 -1.08
N SER A 253 -14.78 -2.78 -1.05
CA SER A 253 -16.13 -2.22 -1.07
C SER A 253 -16.61 -1.85 -2.47
N ASN A 254 -15.74 -1.32 -3.32
CA ASN A 254 -16.10 -0.88 -4.68
C ASN A 254 -14.91 -0.95 -5.65
N ALA A 255 -14.31 -2.12 -5.79
CA ALA A 255 -13.18 -2.36 -6.67
C ALA A 255 -13.42 -1.90 -8.13
N PRO A 256 -14.62 -2.11 -8.74
CA PRO A 256 -14.84 -1.66 -10.12
C PRO A 256 -14.64 -0.15 -10.32
N VAL A 257 -15.17 0.69 -9.43
CA VAL A 257 -14.99 2.14 -9.52
C VAL A 257 -13.54 2.54 -9.20
N MET A 258 -12.91 1.90 -8.22
CA MET A 258 -11.49 2.13 -7.93
C MET A 258 -10.62 1.87 -9.19
N TRP A 259 -10.79 0.72 -9.85
CA TRP A 259 -10.04 0.37 -11.05
C TRP A 259 -10.34 1.30 -12.22
N GLU A 260 -11.59 1.72 -12.39
CA GLU A 260 -11.97 2.73 -13.39
C GLU A 260 -11.22 4.06 -13.18
N ARG A 261 -11.14 4.56 -11.94
CA ARG A 261 -10.43 5.79 -11.62
C ARG A 261 -8.93 5.66 -11.90
N ILE A 262 -8.32 4.57 -11.44
CA ILE A 262 -6.89 4.30 -11.65
C ILE A 262 -6.58 4.17 -13.15
N SER A 263 -7.39 3.43 -13.91
CA SER A 263 -7.15 3.25 -15.34
C SER A 263 -7.25 4.56 -16.13
N LYS A 264 -8.25 5.38 -15.84
CA LYS A 264 -8.41 6.71 -16.46
C LYS A 264 -7.23 7.62 -16.18
N PHE A 265 -6.73 7.62 -14.95
CA PHE A 265 -5.58 8.42 -14.58
C PHE A 265 -4.30 7.95 -15.30
N VAL A 266 -4.01 6.65 -15.27
CA VAL A 266 -2.82 6.08 -15.92
C VAL A 266 -2.86 6.23 -17.46
N ALA A 267 -4.04 6.28 -18.06
CA ALA A 267 -4.19 6.46 -19.51
C ALA A 267 -3.86 7.88 -20.00
N GLN A 268 -3.73 8.86 -19.11
CA GLN A 268 -3.39 10.25 -19.44
C GLN A 268 -1.86 10.48 -19.49
N ILE A 269 -1.07 9.49 -19.04
CA ILE A 269 0.38 9.56 -18.88
C ILE A 269 1.08 8.67 -19.89
#